data_3eb2a5e355c56dd8cd381220441a72ac
#
_entry.id   3eb2a5e355c56dd8cd381220441a72ac
#
_cell.length_a   1.000
_cell.length_b   1.000
_cell.length_c   1.000
_cell.angle_alpha   90.00
_cell.angle_beta   90.00
_cell.angle_gamma   90.00
#
_symmetry.space_group_name_H-M   'P 1'
#
loop_
_entity.id
_entity.type
_entity.pdbx_description
1 polymer ?
#
loop_
_entity_poly.entity_id
_entity_poly.type
_entity_poly.pdbx_seq_one_letter_code
_entity_poly.pdbx_strand_id
1 'polypeptide(L)'
;MDKGLHEEMIANLDRLVQDHMIQGRQIYLFGHCNATEELADVLLARGFTVTSILDNHEAKQGKRYGGIEIRHPREILNQPSHETLVCIVARAYAAMAAQLRHMGYDGPIEKLVDYNSYAEYSLSGETMDRMRQRVERGSRLLERMKETHP
;
A
#
# COMPACT_ATOMS: atom_id res chain seq x y z
N MET A 1 7.46 -4.92 -11.44
CA MET A 1 6.37 -5.75 -10.87
C MET A 1 6.06 -6.88 -11.82
N ASP A 2 5.75 -8.05 -11.29
CA ASP A 2 5.28 -9.21 -12.06
C ASP A 2 4.02 -8.86 -12.85
N LYS A 3 3.86 -9.46 -14.05
CA LYS A 3 2.72 -9.18 -14.94
C LYS A 3 1.37 -9.50 -14.30
N GLY A 4 1.27 -10.64 -13.59
CA GLY A 4 0.04 -11.03 -12.90
C GLY A 4 -0.33 -10.08 -11.76
N LEU A 5 0.68 -9.62 -11.01
CA LEU A 5 0.48 -8.63 -9.95
C LEU A 5 0.08 -7.28 -10.53
N HIS A 6 0.66 -6.90 -11.65
CA HIS A 6 0.29 -5.67 -12.36
C HIS A 6 -1.17 -5.72 -12.82
N GLU A 7 -1.59 -6.82 -13.42
CA GLU A 7 -2.99 -7.03 -13.84
C GLU A 7 -3.96 -6.95 -12.67
N GLU A 8 -3.61 -7.55 -11.53
CA GLU A 8 -4.41 -7.49 -10.31
C GLU A 8 -4.52 -6.05 -9.79
N MET A 9 -3.41 -5.32 -9.78
CA MET A 9 -3.38 -3.91 -9.37
C MET A 9 -4.31 -3.08 -10.25
N ILE A 10 -4.26 -3.26 -11.56
CA ILE A 10 -5.11 -2.54 -12.52
C ILE A 10 -6.58 -2.90 -12.28
N ALA A 11 -6.91 -4.18 -12.10
CA ALA A 11 -8.29 -4.62 -11.87
C ALA A 11 -8.85 -4.01 -10.57
N ASN A 12 -8.04 -3.97 -9.50
CA ASN A 12 -8.45 -3.37 -8.25
C ASN A 12 -8.60 -1.85 -8.37
N LEU A 13 -7.70 -1.19 -9.11
CA LEU A 13 -7.84 0.24 -9.39
C LEU A 13 -9.13 0.54 -10.17
N ASP A 14 -9.43 -0.26 -11.20
CA ASP A 14 -10.66 -0.11 -11.98
C ASP A 14 -11.90 -0.24 -11.10
N ARG A 15 -11.86 -1.16 -10.14
CA ARG A 15 -12.97 -1.32 -9.17
C ARG A 15 -13.13 -0.08 -8.30
N LEU A 16 -12.04 0.50 -7.82
CA LEU A 16 -12.10 1.73 -7.03
C LEU A 16 -12.70 2.89 -7.83
N VAL A 17 -12.36 2.98 -9.11
CA VAL A 17 -12.94 3.99 -10.01
C VAL A 17 -14.44 3.75 -10.18
N GLN A 18 -14.86 2.51 -10.44
CA GLN A 18 -16.26 2.14 -10.62
C GLN A 18 -17.10 2.39 -9.37
N ASP A 19 -16.52 2.16 -8.18
CA ASP A 19 -17.19 2.33 -6.89
C ASP A 19 -17.14 3.78 -6.39
N HIS A 20 -16.65 4.70 -7.21
CA HIS A 20 -16.52 6.12 -6.87
C HIS A 20 -15.67 6.42 -5.64
N MET A 21 -14.71 5.53 -5.33
CA MET A 21 -13.83 5.69 -4.17
C MET A 21 -12.79 6.78 -4.35
N ILE A 22 -12.43 7.09 -5.60
CA ILE A 22 -11.43 8.12 -5.91
C ILE A 22 -12.07 9.50 -6.04
N GLN A 23 -13.30 9.55 -6.52
CA GLN A 23 -14.01 10.80 -6.78
C GLN A 23 -14.14 11.65 -5.50
N GLY A 24 -13.65 12.89 -5.56
CA GLY A 24 -13.70 13.81 -4.43
C GLY A 24 -12.67 13.54 -3.34
N ARG A 25 -11.74 12.62 -3.57
CA ARG A 25 -10.70 12.28 -2.60
C ARG A 25 -9.30 12.57 -3.14
N GLN A 26 -8.41 12.98 -2.23
CA GLN A 26 -6.98 13.09 -2.52
C GLN A 26 -6.34 11.71 -2.35
N ILE A 27 -5.55 11.30 -3.34
CA ILE A 27 -4.90 9.99 -3.34
C ILE A 27 -3.52 10.10 -2.68
N TYR A 28 -3.29 9.26 -1.70
CA TYR A 28 -1.99 9.04 -1.07
C TYR A 28 -1.57 7.60 -1.30
N LEU A 29 -0.30 7.38 -1.60
CA LEU A 29 0.28 6.04 -1.69
C LEU A 29 1.16 5.82 -0.47
N PHE A 30 1.11 4.65 0.16
CA PHE A 30 1.92 4.39 1.34
C PHE A 30 2.93 3.27 1.06
N GLY A 31 4.20 3.57 1.31
CA GLY A 31 5.33 2.68 1.11
C GLY A 31 5.95 2.85 -0.27
N HIS A 32 7.03 3.61 -0.35
CA HIS A 32 7.75 3.81 -1.61
C HIS A 32 8.54 2.56 -1.99
N CYS A 33 8.18 1.93 -3.07
CA CYS A 33 8.85 0.78 -3.67
C CYS A 33 8.56 0.75 -5.18
N ASN A 34 9.14 -0.20 -5.90
CA ASN A 34 8.91 -0.30 -7.35
C ASN A 34 7.43 -0.46 -7.70
N ALA A 35 6.69 -1.24 -6.93
CA ALA A 35 5.25 -1.42 -7.15
C ALA A 35 4.47 -0.12 -6.96
N THR A 36 4.84 0.67 -5.97
CA THR A 36 4.24 1.99 -5.73
C THR A 36 4.53 2.94 -6.87
N GLU A 37 5.74 2.90 -7.43
CA GLU A 37 6.10 3.70 -8.61
C GLU A 37 5.26 3.30 -9.82
N GLU A 38 5.03 2.01 -10.04
CA GLU A 38 4.15 1.54 -11.12
C GLU A 38 2.71 2.04 -10.94
N LEU A 39 2.18 1.99 -9.73
CA LEU A 39 0.85 2.51 -9.43
C LEU A 39 0.78 4.01 -9.67
N ALA A 40 1.78 4.75 -9.23
CA ALA A 40 1.86 6.19 -9.47
C ALA A 40 1.86 6.50 -10.98
N ASP A 41 2.64 5.76 -11.77
CA ASP A 41 2.69 5.92 -13.22
C ASP A 41 1.32 5.71 -13.87
N VAL A 42 0.60 4.67 -13.45
CA VAL A 42 -0.74 4.36 -13.97
C VAL A 42 -1.73 5.49 -13.61
N LEU A 43 -1.71 5.94 -12.36
CA LEU A 43 -2.60 7.00 -11.90
C LEU A 43 -2.35 8.30 -12.66
N LEU A 44 -1.09 8.70 -12.81
CA LEU A 44 -0.72 9.91 -13.55
C LEU A 44 -1.11 9.80 -15.04
N ALA A 45 -0.88 8.63 -15.66
CA ALA A 45 -1.25 8.39 -17.04
C ALA A 45 -2.75 8.47 -17.28
N ARG A 46 -3.57 8.13 -16.27
CA ARG A 46 -5.03 8.25 -16.32
C ARG A 46 -5.54 9.65 -15.99
N GLY A 47 -4.64 10.59 -15.68
CA GLY A 47 -5.01 11.97 -15.35
C GLY A 47 -5.37 12.20 -13.89
N PHE A 48 -5.15 11.22 -13.01
CA PHE A 48 -5.33 11.42 -11.58
C PHE A 48 -4.15 12.16 -10.97
N THR A 49 -4.43 12.90 -9.91
CA THR A 49 -3.40 13.55 -9.10
C THR A 49 -3.09 12.67 -7.90
N VAL A 50 -1.81 12.41 -7.66
CA VAL A 50 -1.33 11.75 -6.44
C VAL A 50 -0.78 12.84 -5.53
N THR A 51 -1.37 13.01 -4.36
CA THR A 51 -1.01 14.10 -3.45
C THR A 51 0.37 13.89 -2.83
N SER A 52 0.67 12.66 -2.40
CA SER A 52 1.98 12.33 -1.82
C SER A 52 2.19 10.83 -1.81
N ILE A 53 3.45 10.42 -1.77
CA ILE A 53 3.86 9.07 -1.40
C ILE A 53 4.34 9.14 0.05
N LEU A 54 3.70 8.41 0.93
CA LEU A 54 4.06 8.36 2.35
C LEU A 54 5.09 7.26 2.57
N ASP A 55 6.11 7.52 3.36
CA ASP A 55 7.12 6.53 3.70
C ASP A 55 7.73 6.82 5.07
N ASN A 56 7.94 5.77 5.86
CA ASN A 56 8.56 5.87 7.18
C ASN A 56 10.05 6.15 7.11
N HIS A 57 10.70 5.87 5.97
CA HIS A 57 12.14 5.99 5.83
C HIS A 57 12.55 7.46 5.67
N GLU A 58 13.16 8.00 6.69
CA GLU A 58 13.56 9.44 6.73
C GLU A 58 14.42 9.85 5.54
N ALA A 59 15.33 8.98 5.10
CA ALA A 59 16.21 9.28 3.98
C ALA A 59 15.46 9.44 2.64
N LYS A 60 14.25 8.93 2.52
CA LYS A 60 13.41 9.09 1.33
C LYS A 60 12.56 10.35 1.39
N GLN A 61 12.25 10.83 2.57
CA GLN A 61 11.38 11.99 2.76
C GLN A 61 12.01 13.24 2.17
N GLY A 62 11.22 14.02 1.45
CA GLY A 62 11.66 15.18 0.70
C GLY A 62 12.12 14.90 -0.72
N LYS A 63 12.36 13.64 -1.08
CA LYS A 63 12.63 13.25 -2.46
C LYS A 63 11.34 13.21 -3.28
N ARG A 64 11.46 13.17 -4.60
CA ARG A 64 10.32 13.18 -5.50
C ARG A 64 10.39 12.02 -6.49
N TYR A 65 9.22 11.49 -6.82
CA TYR A 65 9.03 10.55 -7.92
C TYR A 65 7.92 11.07 -8.84
N GLY A 66 8.22 11.28 -10.12
CA GLY A 66 7.24 11.80 -11.08
C GLY A 66 6.60 13.11 -10.65
N GLY A 67 7.33 13.95 -9.94
CA GLY A 67 6.82 15.20 -9.36
C GLY A 67 6.08 15.03 -8.04
N ILE A 68 5.88 13.80 -7.58
CA ILE A 68 5.19 13.50 -6.32
C ILE A 68 6.22 13.49 -5.19
N GLU A 69 6.01 14.29 -4.16
CA GLU A 69 6.91 14.36 -3.02
C GLU A 69 6.67 13.17 -2.07
N ILE A 70 7.76 12.57 -1.60
CA ILE A 70 7.74 11.54 -0.56
C ILE A 70 7.75 12.25 0.80
N ARG A 71 6.78 11.93 1.66
CA ARG A 71 6.58 12.61 2.93
C ARG A 71 6.41 11.63 4.08
N HIS A 72 6.52 12.17 5.29
CA HIS A 72 6.24 11.41 6.51
C HIS A 72 4.77 10.96 6.54
N PRO A 73 4.46 9.73 7.02
CA PRO A 73 3.08 9.24 7.07
C PRO A 73 2.08 10.13 7.81
N ARG A 74 2.54 10.97 8.74
CA ARG A 74 1.67 11.92 9.46
C ARG A 74 0.99 12.94 8.55
N GLU A 75 1.50 13.14 7.35
CA GLU A 75 0.89 14.06 6.38
C GLU A 75 -0.55 13.67 6.04
N ILE A 76 -0.90 12.37 6.18
CA ILE A 76 -2.27 11.92 5.92
C ILE A 76 -3.28 12.55 6.89
N LEU A 77 -2.84 13.01 8.06
CA LEU A 77 -3.71 13.62 9.06
C LEU A 77 -3.98 15.09 8.81
N ASN A 78 -3.30 15.71 7.84
CA ASN A 78 -3.46 17.13 7.53
C ASN A 78 -4.74 17.46 6.77
N GLN A 79 -5.45 16.43 6.27
CA GLN A 79 -6.71 16.58 5.56
C GLN A 79 -7.81 15.81 6.27
N PRO A 80 -9.09 16.22 6.11
CA PRO A 80 -10.18 15.40 6.64
C PRO A 80 -10.15 13.99 6.06
N SER A 81 -10.28 12.97 6.91
CA SER A 81 -10.14 11.56 6.51
C SER A 81 -11.10 11.15 5.40
N HIS A 82 -12.32 11.71 5.38
CA HIS A 82 -13.31 11.38 4.36
C HIS A 82 -12.97 11.98 2.97
N GLU A 83 -12.03 12.92 2.91
CA GLU A 83 -11.56 13.54 1.66
C GLU A 83 -10.27 12.91 1.14
N THR A 84 -9.82 11.82 1.73
CA THR A 84 -8.59 11.15 1.38
C THR A 84 -8.80 9.67 1.09
N LEU A 85 -7.85 9.08 0.36
CA LEU A 85 -7.79 7.66 0.08
C LEU A 85 -6.33 7.25 0.12
N VAL A 86 -6.00 6.22 0.92
CA VAL A 86 -4.66 5.64 0.94
C VAL A 86 -4.68 4.33 0.19
N CYS A 87 -3.81 4.20 -0.82
CA CYS A 87 -3.61 2.98 -1.57
C CYS A 87 -2.27 2.36 -1.20
N ILE A 88 -2.26 1.06 -0.96
CA ILE A 88 -1.06 0.31 -0.58
C ILE A 88 -0.87 -0.86 -1.52
N VAL A 89 0.32 -0.96 -2.12
CA VAL A 89 0.73 -2.08 -2.98
C VAL A 89 1.95 -2.81 -2.40
N ALA A 90 2.39 -2.46 -1.20
CA ALA A 90 3.53 -3.07 -0.53
C ALA A 90 3.14 -4.40 0.12
N ARG A 91 4.14 -5.28 0.30
CA ARG A 91 3.93 -6.60 0.90
C ARG A 91 3.49 -6.52 2.36
N ALA A 92 3.93 -5.51 3.09
CA ALA A 92 3.63 -5.33 4.51
C ALA A 92 2.29 -4.61 4.74
N TYR A 93 1.31 -4.84 3.90
CA TYR A 93 0.02 -4.14 3.95
C TYR A 93 -0.61 -4.12 5.36
N ALA A 94 -0.71 -5.28 6.01
CA ALA A 94 -1.38 -5.38 7.31
C ALA A 94 -0.72 -4.49 8.37
N ALA A 95 0.61 -4.50 8.43
CA ALA A 95 1.36 -3.67 9.38
C ALA A 95 1.23 -2.18 9.05
N MET A 96 1.24 -1.85 7.76
CA MET A 96 1.13 -0.47 7.31
C MET A 96 -0.27 0.11 7.55
N ALA A 97 -1.31 -0.66 7.27
CA ALA A 97 -2.69 -0.26 7.56
C ALA A 97 -2.90 -0.08 9.07
N ALA A 98 -2.36 -1.00 9.87
CA ALA A 98 -2.44 -0.90 11.33
C ALA A 98 -1.72 0.35 11.85
N GLN A 99 -0.58 0.71 11.26
CA GLN A 99 0.13 1.93 11.61
C GLN A 99 -0.73 3.17 11.37
N LEU A 100 -1.38 3.27 10.23
CA LEU A 100 -2.25 4.40 9.91
C LEU A 100 -3.42 4.50 10.89
N ARG A 101 -4.05 3.37 11.23
CA ARG A 101 -5.14 3.34 12.22
C ARG A 101 -4.65 3.76 13.60
N HIS A 102 -3.48 3.30 14.00
CA HIS A 102 -2.88 3.64 15.29
C HIS A 102 -2.53 5.14 15.39
N MET A 103 -2.15 5.75 14.25
CA MET A 103 -1.88 7.18 14.18
C MET A 103 -3.14 8.05 14.27
N GLY A 104 -4.32 7.44 14.14
CA GLY A 104 -5.59 8.17 14.18
C GLY A 104 -6.24 8.40 12.81
N TYR A 105 -5.69 7.82 11.74
CA TYR A 105 -6.33 7.90 10.43
C TYR A 105 -7.51 6.94 10.37
N ASP A 106 -8.70 7.44 10.11
CA ASP A 106 -9.93 6.65 10.01
C ASP A 106 -10.57 6.69 8.62
N GLY A 107 -9.85 7.20 7.64
CA GLY A 107 -10.29 7.21 6.25
C GLY A 107 -10.09 5.86 5.53
N PRO A 108 -10.48 5.78 4.26
CA PRO A 108 -10.34 4.54 3.49
C PRO A 108 -8.87 4.18 3.22
N ILE A 109 -8.57 2.89 3.41
CA ILE A 109 -7.28 2.29 3.08
C ILE A 109 -7.55 1.11 2.15
N GLU A 110 -7.00 1.14 0.94
CA GLU A 110 -7.25 0.13 -0.07
C GLU A 110 -5.99 -0.66 -0.41
N LYS A 111 -6.11 -1.97 -0.34
CA LYS A 111 -5.08 -2.92 -0.75
C LYS A 111 -5.26 -3.24 -2.23
N LEU A 112 -4.28 -2.90 -3.06
CA LEU A 112 -4.41 -3.10 -4.50
C LEU A 112 -3.82 -4.41 -5.01
N VAL A 113 -2.98 -5.07 -4.23
CA VAL A 113 -2.39 -6.36 -4.59
C VAL A 113 -2.39 -7.28 -3.37
N ASP A 114 -2.82 -8.52 -3.55
CA ASP A 114 -2.73 -9.55 -2.52
C ASP A 114 -1.60 -10.53 -2.85
N TYR A 115 -0.41 -10.25 -2.33
CA TYR A 115 0.77 -11.08 -2.55
C TYR A 115 0.61 -12.50 -2.02
N ASN A 116 -0.15 -12.69 -0.96
CA ASN A 116 -0.35 -14.01 -0.35
C ASN A 116 -1.18 -14.92 -1.26
N SER A 117 -2.30 -14.41 -1.79
CA SER A 117 -3.15 -15.15 -2.73
C SER A 117 -2.39 -15.54 -3.99
N TYR A 118 -1.59 -14.63 -4.53
CA TYR A 118 -0.80 -14.90 -5.73
C TYR A 118 0.23 -16.00 -5.48
N ALA A 119 0.91 -15.96 -4.35
CA ALA A 119 1.89 -16.97 -3.97
C ALA A 119 1.25 -18.37 -3.85
N GLU A 120 0.04 -18.47 -3.30
CA GLU A 120 -0.68 -19.74 -3.15
C GLU A 120 -1.01 -20.40 -4.50
N TYR A 121 -1.32 -19.63 -5.53
CA TYR A 121 -1.66 -20.17 -6.85
C TYR A 121 -0.45 -20.67 -7.65
N SER A 122 0.75 -20.21 -7.35
CA SER A 122 1.92 -20.47 -8.18
C SER A 122 2.84 -21.58 -7.67
N LEU A 123 2.53 -22.23 -6.53
CA LEU A 123 3.44 -23.15 -5.85
C LEU A 123 2.83 -24.54 -5.62
N SER A 124 3.69 -25.58 -5.58
CA SER A 124 3.26 -26.93 -5.19
C SER A 124 2.83 -26.95 -3.73
N GLY A 125 1.97 -27.93 -3.36
CA GLY A 125 1.45 -28.02 -2.00
C GLY A 125 2.53 -28.11 -0.93
N GLU A 126 3.61 -28.85 -1.18
CA GLU A 126 4.74 -28.98 -0.25
C GLU A 126 5.48 -27.64 -0.06
N THR A 127 5.70 -26.92 -1.16
CA THR A 127 6.32 -25.58 -1.11
C THR A 127 5.39 -24.57 -0.43
N MET A 128 4.10 -24.68 -0.66
CA MET A 128 3.09 -23.84 -0.02
C MET A 128 3.10 -24.01 1.49
N ASP A 129 3.17 -25.25 1.98
CA ASP A 129 3.22 -25.52 3.43
C ASP A 129 4.45 -24.89 4.07
N ARG A 130 5.60 -25.00 3.44
CA ARG A 130 6.83 -24.34 3.93
C ARG A 130 6.70 -22.82 3.96
N MET A 131 6.09 -22.23 2.95
CA MET A 131 5.88 -20.79 2.91
C MET A 131 4.84 -20.33 3.92
N ARG A 132 3.79 -21.09 4.16
CA ARG A 132 2.84 -20.80 5.24
C ARG A 132 3.53 -20.73 6.59
N GLN A 133 4.42 -21.68 6.88
CA GLN A 133 5.21 -21.66 8.11
C GLN A 133 6.09 -20.41 8.21
N ARG A 134 6.70 -19.99 7.11
CA ARG A 134 7.48 -18.74 7.06
C ARG A 134 6.63 -17.50 7.28
N VAL A 135 5.46 -17.46 6.66
CA VAL A 135 4.51 -16.33 6.82
C VAL A 135 4.03 -16.26 8.26
N GLU A 136 3.67 -17.38 8.88
CA GLU A 136 3.28 -17.43 10.28
C GLU A 136 4.40 -16.96 11.22
N ARG A 137 5.65 -17.39 10.97
CA ARG A 137 6.81 -16.90 11.73
C ARG A 137 7.04 -15.42 11.53
N GLY A 138 6.91 -14.92 10.29
CA GLY A 138 7.04 -13.51 9.97
C GLY A 138 5.97 -12.68 10.63
N SER A 139 4.73 -13.14 10.63
CA SER A 139 3.61 -12.46 11.29
C SER A 139 3.81 -12.40 12.80
N ARG A 140 4.28 -13.48 13.43
CA ARG A 140 4.59 -13.49 14.87
C ARG A 140 5.75 -12.55 15.20
N LEU A 141 6.75 -12.47 14.35
CA LEU A 141 7.87 -11.55 14.51
C LEU A 141 7.40 -10.09 14.41
N LEU A 142 6.55 -9.77 13.44
CA LEU A 142 5.98 -8.44 13.28
C LEU A 142 5.10 -8.05 14.48
N GLU A 143 4.32 -8.96 15.01
CA GLU A 143 3.53 -8.72 16.22
C GLU A 143 4.42 -8.43 17.43
N ARG A 144 5.52 -9.18 17.60
CA ARG A 144 6.51 -8.90 18.64
C ARG A 144 7.18 -7.55 18.45
N MET A 145 7.50 -7.18 17.23
CA MET A 145 8.08 -5.87 16.92
C MET A 145 7.10 -4.74 17.22
N LYS A 146 5.80 -4.94 17.00
CA LYS A 146 4.76 -3.96 17.37
C LYS A 146 4.65 -3.79 18.88
N GLU A 147 4.82 -4.85 19.66
CA GLU A 147 4.82 -4.80 21.13
C GLU A 147 6.02 -4.03 21.67
N THR A 148 7.17 -4.13 21.01
CA THR A 148 8.42 -3.47 21.44
C THR A 148 8.63 -2.11 20.80
N HIS A 149 7.98 -1.79 19.68
CA HIS A 149 8.11 -0.54 18.92
C HIS A 149 6.72 -0.01 18.55
N PRO A 150 5.95 0.50 19.51
CA PRO A 150 4.63 1.05 19.25
C PRO A 150 4.66 2.31 18.39
#